data_245a6f30b272a4471c6adeb10d6844e8
#
_entry.id   245a6f30b272a4471c6adeb10d6844e8
#
_cell.length_a   1.000
_cell.length_b   1.000
_cell.length_c   1.000
_cell.angle_alpha   90.00
_cell.angle_beta   90.00
_cell.angle_gamma   90.00
#
_symmetry.space_group_name_H-M   'P 1'
#
loop_
_entity.id
_entity.type
_entity.pdbx_description
1 polymer ?
#
loop_
_entity_poly.entity_id
_entity_poly.type
_entity_poly.pdbx_seq_one_letter_code
_entity_poly.pdbx_strand_id
1 'polypeptide(L)'
;RVCMRVRCSKGTYIRTLCQDIGEKLSCGACMESLLRTKVSEFCVQDALRLSEIEERVKKAVGQTAPEQWEAGMFDFIYTVDSVFLQYKKAVICREWNKLLYNGNRMKKDMFVSYQSKWEQQPIRIYDEEGRFIGIYEYSDIQGDYKPVKLFMEA
;
A
#
# COMPACT_ATOMS: atom_id res chain seq x y z
N ARG A 1 -6.31 32.52 16.47
CA ARG A 1 -5.86 31.14 16.28
C ARG A 1 -7.09 30.28 15.98
N VAL A 2 -7.03 29.48 14.93
CA VAL A 2 -8.12 28.57 14.50
C VAL A 2 -7.54 27.16 14.41
N CYS A 3 -8.27 26.16 14.93
CA CYS A 3 -7.96 24.78 14.77
C CYS A 3 -9.01 24.16 13.83
N MET A 4 -8.54 23.45 12.82
CA MET A 4 -9.45 22.80 11.84
C MET A 4 -9.02 21.37 11.57
N ARG A 5 -9.99 20.51 11.25
CA ARG A 5 -9.73 19.16 10.72
C ARG A 5 -10.02 19.15 9.22
N VAL A 6 -9.04 18.72 8.44
CA VAL A 6 -9.11 18.72 6.98
C VAL A 6 -9.06 17.29 6.48
N ARG A 7 -10.01 16.91 5.61
CA ARG A 7 -9.96 15.69 4.81
C ARG A 7 -9.73 16.11 3.36
N CYS A 8 -8.65 15.65 2.77
CA CYS A 8 -8.24 16.06 1.43
C CYS A 8 -7.63 14.88 0.65
N SER A 9 -7.54 15.05 -0.66
CA SER A 9 -6.88 14.11 -1.55
C SER A 9 -5.35 14.20 -1.48
N LYS A 10 -4.67 13.24 -2.09
CA LYS A 10 -3.23 13.29 -2.33
C LYS A 10 -2.87 14.57 -3.12
N GLY A 11 -1.78 15.21 -2.75
CA GLY A 11 -1.27 16.42 -3.42
C GLY A 11 -1.82 17.73 -2.86
N THR A 12 -2.76 17.73 -1.90
CA THR A 12 -3.24 18.94 -1.24
C THR A 12 -2.19 19.48 -0.27
N TYR A 13 -1.75 20.72 -0.50
CA TYR A 13 -0.78 21.41 0.35
C TYR A 13 -1.52 22.21 1.44
N ILE A 14 -1.47 21.74 2.68
CA ILE A 14 -2.21 22.37 3.80
C ILE A 14 -1.70 23.79 4.10
N ARG A 15 -0.41 24.07 3.86
CA ARG A 15 0.13 25.45 3.99
C ARG A 15 -0.56 26.41 3.04
N THR A 16 -0.69 26.02 1.77
CA THR A 16 -1.38 26.82 0.75
C THR A 16 -2.86 26.99 1.10
N LEU A 17 -3.52 25.91 1.56
CA LEU A 17 -4.91 26.00 2.01
C LEU A 17 -5.09 27.03 3.13
N CYS A 18 -4.18 27.09 4.10
CA CYS A 18 -4.23 28.08 5.18
C CYS A 18 -4.07 29.50 4.63
N GLN A 19 -3.14 29.71 3.70
CA GLN A 19 -2.93 30.98 3.03
C GLN A 19 -4.18 31.42 2.26
N ASP A 20 -4.73 30.56 1.42
CA ASP A 20 -5.93 30.83 0.62
C ASP A 20 -7.15 31.21 1.49
N ILE A 21 -7.32 30.52 2.63
CA ILE A 21 -8.37 30.86 3.60
C ILE A 21 -8.13 32.27 4.16
N GLY A 22 -6.90 32.58 4.54
CA GLY A 22 -6.56 33.91 5.08
C GLY A 22 -6.76 35.03 4.09
N GLU A 23 -6.43 34.80 2.82
CA GLU A 23 -6.66 35.77 1.74
C GLU A 23 -8.16 35.99 1.51
N LYS A 24 -8.96 34.93 1.45
CA LYS A 24 -10.43 35.03 1.31
C LYS A 24 -11.11 35.75 2.47
N LEU A 25 -10.54 35.65 3.67
CA LEU A 25 -11.03 36.38 4.86
C LEU A 25 -10.41 37.78 5.00
N SER A 26 -9.57 38.19 4.05
CA SER A 26 -8.88 39.50 4.07
C SER A 26 -8.05 39.78 5.34
N CYS A 27 -7.58 38.72 6.03
CA CYS A 27 -6.81 38.86 7.27
C CYS A 27 -5.43 38.18 7.21
N GLY A 28 -5.11 37.50 6.10
CA GLY A 28 -3.94 36.67 6.00
C GLY A 28 -4.01 35.47 6.95
N ALA A 29 -3.28 34.38 6.66
CA ALA A 29 -3.11 33.28 7.59
C ALA A 29 -1.84 32.49 7.27
N CYS A 30 -1.30 31.81 8.29
CA CYS A 30 -0.21 30.87 8.14
C CYS A 30 -0.49 29.59 8.97
N MET A 31 0.13 28.49 8.56
CA MET A 31 0.03 27.24 9.30
C MET A 31 1.01 27.26 10.48
N GLU A 32 0.50 27.20 11.71
CA GLU A 32 1.30 27.14 12.93
C GLU A 32 1.78 25.71 13.23
N SER A 33 0.87 24.74 13.11
CA SER A 33 1.18 23.33 13.35
C SER A 33 0.31 22.42 12.48
N LEU A 34 0.78 21.21 12.25
CA LEU A 34 0.07 20.18 11.50
C LEU A 34 0.27 18.81 12.14
N LEU A 35 -0.83 18.14 12.43
CA LEU A 35 -0.84 16.73 12.81
C LEU A 35 -1.57 15.92 11.74
N ARG A 36 -0.88 14.98 11.11
CA ARG A 36 -1.52 14.03 10.21
C ARG A 36 -2.11 12.88 11.03
N THR A 37 -3.43 12.81 11.09
CA THR A 37 -4.14 11.84 11.93
C THR A 37 -4.46 10.54 11.22
N LYS A 38 -4.55 10.55 9.87
CA LYS A 38 -4.84 9.34 9.08
C LYS A 38 -4.27 9.45 7.66
N VAL A 39 -3.78 8.33 7.13
CA VAL A 39 -3.39 8.14 5.71
C VAL A 39 -3.88 6.77 5.26
N SER A 40 -4.83 6.73 4.32
CA SER A 40 -5.53 5.49 3.95
C SER A 40 -6.09 4.81 5.19
N GLU A 41 -5.73 3.56 5.48
CA GLU A 41 -6.17 2.82 6.68
C GLU A 41 -5.28 3.05 7.91
N PHE A 42 -4.13 3.70 7.75
CA PHE A 42 -3.20 3.95 8.86
C PHE A 42 -3.62 5.16 9.69
N CYS A 43 -3.88 4.96 10.96
CA CYS A 43 -4.26 6.01 11.91
C CYS A 43 -3.09 6.33 12.86
N VAL A 44 -2.99 7.59 13.29
CA VAL A 44 -1.93 8.02 14.22
C VAL A 44 -2.05 7.34 15.61
N GLN A 45 -3.24 6.92 15.99
CA GLN A 45 -3.48 6.18 17.24
C GLN A 45 -2.81 4.81 17.25
N ASP A 46 -2.63 4.20 16.08
CA ASP A 46 -2.01 2.88 15.89
C ASP A 46 -0.50 2.98 15.66
N ALA A 47 0.02 4.22 15.54
CA ALA A 47 1.43 4.47 15.32
C ALA A 47 2.24 4.24 16.60
N LEU A 48 3.37 3.56 16.47
CA LEU A 48 4.31 3.34 17.57
C LEU A 48 5.35 4.44 17.61
N ARG A 49 5.81 4.77 18.81
CA ARG A 49 6.99 5.61 19.02
C ARG A 49 8.26 4.79 18.75
N LEU A 50 9.35 5.45 18.40
CA LEU A 50 10.62 4.77 18.17
C LEU A 50 11.09 3.94 19.37
N SER A 51 10.92 4.46 20.59
CA SER A 51 11.24 3.72 21.82
C SER A 51 10.40 2.45 21.99
N GLU A 52 9.13 2.48 21.64
CA GLU A 52 8.24 1.31 21.68
C GLU A 52 8.65 0.26 20.62
N ILE A 53 9.07 0.71 19.45
CA ILE A 53 9.61 -0.17 18.41
C ILE A 53 10.90 -0.83 18.90
N GLU A 54 11.84 -0.06 19.48
CA GLU A 54 13.08 -0.61 20.04
C GLU A 54 12.84 -1.67 21.12
N GLU A 55 11.91 -1.42 22.02
CA GLU A 55 11.54 -2.38 23.08
C GLU A 55 10.93 -3.66 22.49
N ARG A 56 10.02 -3.52 21.53
CA ARG A 56 9.39 -4.68 20.85
C ARG A 56 10.41 -5.50 20.07
N VAL A 57 11.32 -4.84 19.34
CA VAL A 57 12.40 -5.51 18.63
C VAL A 57 13.29 -6.27 19.62
N LYS A 58 13.80 -5.62 20.67
CA LYS A 58 14.63 -6.26 21.71
C LYS A 58 13.95 -7.47 22.33
N LYS A 59 12.65 -7.38 22.57
CA LYS A 59 11.85 -8.48 23.14
C LYS A 59 11.66 -9.64 22.16
N ALA A 60 11.42 -9.35 20.88
CA ALA A 60 11.16 -10.36 19.86
C ALA A 60 12.42 -11.12 19.46
N VAL A 61 13.55 -10.41 19.26
CA VAL A 61 14.77 -11.02 18.74
C VAL A 61 15.67 -11.60 19.83
N GLY A 62 15.59 -11.13 21.08
CA GLY A 62 16.44 -11.58 22.16
C GLY A 62 17.92 -11.43 21.79
N GLN A 63 18.62 -12.56 21.61
CA GLN A 63 20.04 -12.62 21.15
C GLN A 63 20.19 -13.01 19.68
N THR A 64 19.10 -13.07 18.91
CA THR A 64 19.12 -13.47 17.50
C THR A 64 19.81 -12.38 16.67
N ALA A 65 20.75 -12.79 15.81
CA ALA A 65 21.44 -11.85 14.93
C ALA A 65 20.49 -11.25 13.86
N PRO A 66 20.70 -9.99 13.45
CA PRO A 66 19.82 -9.31 12.48
C PRO A 66 19.62 -10.07 11.16
N GLU A 67 20.61 -10.82 10.71
CA GLU A 67 20.57 -11.62 9.48
C GLU A 67 19.57 -12.78 9.55
N GLN A 68 19.11 -13.12 10.75
CA GLN A 68 18.15 -14.20 10.99
C GLN A 68 16.73 -13.68 11.26
N TRP A 69 16.50 -12.36 11.12
CA TRP A 69 15.20 -11.77 11.35
C TRP A 69 14.26 -12.05 10.18
N GLU A 70 13.09 -12.59 10.49
CA GLU A 70 12.03 -12.83 9.51
C GLU A 70 10.91 -11.79 9.63
N ALA A 71 10.26 -11.48 8.51
CA ALA A 71 9.18 -10.48 8.48
C ALA A 71 8.04 -10.76 9.47
N GLY A 72 7.77 -12.03 9.77
CA GLY A 72 6.73 -12.46 10.72
C GLY A 72 7.11 -12.32 12.20
N MET A 73 8.34 -11.98 12.55
CA MET A 73 8.78 -11.80 13.94
C MET A 73 8.20 -10.53 14.59
N PHE A 74 7.73 -9.57 13.79
CA PHE A 74 7.30 -8.27 14.28
C PHE A 74 5.83 -8.02 13.95
N ASP A 75 5.00 -7.89 14.97
CA ASP A 75 3.55 -7.63 14.90
C ASP A 75 3.19 -6.25 14.32
N PHE A 76 4.17 -5.35 14.25
CA PHE A 76 4.03 -3.98 13.74
C PHE A 76 4.55 -3.79 12.30
N ILE A 77 5.11 -4.84 11.67
CA ILE A 77 5.52 -4.82 10.27
C ILE A 77 4.41 -5.43 9.41
N TYR A 78 3.84 -4.60 8.55
CA TYR A 78 2.81 -5.02 7.61
C TYR A 78 3.43 -5.38 6.27
N THR A 79 2.98 -6.47 5.68
CA THR A 79 3.35 -6.82 4.30
C THR A 79 2.74 -5.84 3.31
N VAL A 80 3.42 -5.62 2.17
CA VAL A 80 2.95 -4.65 1.16
C VAL A 80 1.54 -4.97 0.66
N ASP A 81 1.21 -6.25 0.51
CA ASP A 81 -0.10 -6.70 0.04
C ASP A 81 -1.24 -6.48 1.04
N SER A 82 -0.91 -6.30 2.35
CA SER A 82 -1.90 -6.05 3.39
C SER A 82 -2.65 -4.72 3.21
N VAL A 83 -2.05 -3.74 2.53
CA VAL A 83 -2.72 -2.45 2.23
C VAL A 83 -3.68 -2.53 1.04
N PHE A 84 -3.74 -3.68 0.37
CA PHE A 84 -4.57 -3.91 -0.81
C PHE A 84 -5.63 -5.01 -0.59
N LEU A 85 -6.01 -5.30 0.66
CA LEU A 85 -6.96 -6.37 1.02
C LEU A 85 -8.35 -6.18 0.38
N GLN A 86 -8.70 -4.96 -0.02
CA GLN A 86 -9.93 -4.67 -0.77
C GLN A 86 -9.93 -5.34 -2.16
N TYR A 87 -8.76 -5.62 -2.75
CA TYR A 87 -8.64 -6.31 -4.02
C TYR A 87 -8.58 -7.82 -3.85
N LYS A 88 -9.18 -8.56 -4.76
CA LYS A 88 -9.20 -10.02 -4.72
C LYS A 88 -7.80 -10.58 -5.03
N LYS A 89 -7.48 -11.69 -4.36
CA LYS A 89 -6.26 -12.46 -4.61
C LYS A 89 -6.42 -13.32 -5.85
N ALA A 90 -5.42 -13.29 -6.72
CA ALA A 90 -5.30 -14.16 -7.88
C ALA A 90 -3.89 -14.76 -7.93
N VAL A 91 -3.76 -16.00 -8.39
CA VAL A 91 -2.49 -16.72 -8.47
C VAL A 91 -2.22 -17.10 -9.90
N ILE A 92 -0.99 -16.83 -10.38
CA ILE A 92 -0.52 -17.19 -11.72
C ILE A 92 0.16 -18.56 -11.67
N CYS A 93 -0.12 -19.40 -12.68
CA CYS A 93 0.54 -20.69 -12.84
C CYS A 93 2.04 -20.52 -13.03
N ARG A 94 2.83 -21.40 -12.42
CA ARG A 94 4.30 -21.36 -12.35
C ARG A 94 4.98 -21.25 -13.72
N GLU A 95 4.42 -21.86 -14.74
CA GLU A 95 4.95 -21.81 -16.11
C GLU A 95 5.01 -20.39 -16.70
N TRP A 96 4.19 -19.45 -16.18
CA TRP A 96 4.13 -18.05 -16.60
C TRP A 96 4.92 -17.09 -15.73
N ASN A 97 5.62 -17.58 -14.70
CA ASN A 97 6.38 -16.76 -13.76
C ASN A 97 7.38 -15.83 -14.47
N LYS A 98 8.04 -16.30 -15.55
CA LYS A 98 8.97 -15.46 -16.31
C LYS A 98 8.29 -14.22 -16.92
N LEU A 99 7.08 -14.37 -17.43
CA LEU A 99 6.31 -13.24 -17.95
C LEU A 99 5.83 -12.34 -16.81
N LEU A 100 5.35 -12.96 -15.73
CA LEU A 100 4.86 -12.26 -14.56
C LEU A 100 5.94 -11.36 -13.93
N TYR A 101 7.14 -11.90 -13.73
CA TYR A 101 8.26 -11.17 -13.12
C TYR A 101 8.80 -10.04 -14.01
N ASN A 102 8.62 -10.15 -15.32
CA ASN A 102 8.95 -9.07 -16.25
C ASN A 102 7.82 -8.03 -16.39
N GLY A 103 6.77 -8.12 -15.59
CA GLY A 103 5.65 -7.18 -15.62
C GLY A 103 4.82 -7.23 -16.91
N ASN A 104 4.78 -8.37 -17.56
CA ASN A 104 3.97 -8.56 -18.76
C ASN A 104 2.48 -8.65 -18.40
N ARG A 105 1.65 -8.53 -19.43
CA ARG A 105 0.20 -8.74 -19.35
C ARG A 105 -0.10 -10.21 -19.11
N MET A 106 -1.16 -10.51 -18.32
CA MET A 106 -1.58 -11.86 -17.98
C MET A 106 -2.93 -12.17 -18.61
N LYS A 107 -2.99 -13.26 -19.37
CA LYS A 107 -4.24 -13.77 -19.94
C LYS A 107 -5.00 -14.61 -18.93
N LYS A 108 -6.29 -14.84 -19.18
CA LYS A 108 -7.20 -15.57 -18.28
C LYS A 108 -6.78 -17.04 -18.05
N ASP A 109 -6.18 -17.67 -19.05
CA ASP A 109 -5.69 -19.05 -19.01
C ASP A 109 -4.40 -19.23 -18.19
N MET A 110 -3.72 -18.14 -17.85
CA MET A 110 -2.50 -18.13 -17.05
C MET A 110 -2.75 -18.22 -15.53
N PHE A 111 -4.01 -18.09 -15.10
CA PHE A 111 -4.37 -18.15 -13.69
C PHE A 111 -4.65 -19.59 -13.24
N VAL A 112 -4.20 -19.97 -12.04
CA VAL A 112 -4.48 -21.29 -11.42
C VAL A 112 -6.00 -21.54 -11.33
N SER A 113 -6.76 -20.49 -10.95
CA SER A 113 -8.23 -20.53 -10.97
C SER A 113 -8.76 -19.15 -11.34
N TYR A 114 -9.27 -19.03 -12.55
CA TYR A 114 -9.83 -17.77 -13.04
C TYR A 114 -11.27 -17.55 -12.56
N GLN A 115 -11.62 -16.30 -12.25
CA GLN A 115 -12.98 -15.89 -11.89
C GLN A 115 -13.38 -14.62 -12.64
N SER A 116 -14.46 -14.66 -13.43
CA SER A 116 -14.92 -13.53 -14.26
C SER A 116 -15.23 -12.26 -13.46
N LYS A 117 -15.63 -12.37 -12.20
CA LYS A 117 -15.85 -11.21 -11.31
C LYS A 117 -14.59 -10.39 -11.03
N TRP A 118 -13.40 -10.89 -11.36
CA TRP A 118 -12.15 -10.14 -11.22
C TRP A 118 -12.00 -9.04 -12.28
N GLU A 119 -12.74 -9.11 -13.38
CA GLU A 119 -12.70 -8.12 -14.46
C GLU A 119 -13.24 -6.75 -14.04
N GLN A 120 -14.02 -6.70 -12.95
CA GLN A 120 -14.71 -5.48 -12.49
C GLN A 120 -13.86 -4.58 -11.59
N GLN A 121 -12.70 -5.04 -11.13
CA GLN A 121 -11.86 -4.31 -10.18
C GLN A 121 -10.40 -4.76 -10.30
N PRO A 122 -9.44 -3.95 -9.82
CA PRO A 122 -8.05 -4.40 -9.70
C PRO A 122 -7.93 -5.65 -8.83
N ILE A 123 -6.93 -6.48 -9.13
CA ILE A 123 -6.62 -7.71 -8.40
C ILE A 123 -5.18 -7.69 -7.89
N ARG A 124 -4.95 -8.40 -6.78
CA ARG A 124 -3.62 -8.72 -6.26
C ARG A 124 -3.12 -10.00 -6.91
N ILE A 125 -1.99 -9.93 -7.59
CA ILE A 125 -1.39 -11.11 -8.21
C ILE A 125 -0.24 -11.65 -7.36
N TYR A 126 -0.24 -12.98 -7.23
CA TYR A 126 0.76 -13.78 -6.55
C TYR A 126 1.26 -14.88 -7.48
N ASP A 127 2.47 -15.36 -7.25
CA ASP A 127 2.92 -16.63 -7.79
C ASP A 127 2.40 -17.81 -6.94
N GLU A 128 2.67 -19.05 -7.37
CA GLU A 128 2.28 -20.24 -6.63
C GLU A 128 3.06 -20.45 -5.32
N GLU A 129 4.22 -19.79 -5.15
CA GLU A 129 4.99 -19.78 -3.91
C GLU A 129 4.43 -18.78 -2.89
N GLY A 130 3.40 -18.02 -3.27
CA GLY A 130 2.71 -17.07 -2.41
C GLY A 130 3.36 -15.69 -2.35
N ARG A 131 4.35 -15.39 -3.19
CA ARG A 131 4.96 -14.06 -3.26
C ARG A 131 4.00 -13.08 -3.93
N PHE A 132 3.83 -11.93 -3.30
CA PHE A 132 3.04 -10.83 -3.87
C PHE A 132 3.83 -10.12 -4.95
N ILE A 133 3.30 -10.11 -6.16
CA ILE A 133 3.97 -9.55 -7.35
C ILE A 133 3.49 -8.13 -7.64
N GLY A 134 2.17 -7.89 -7.52
CA GLY A 134 1.65 -6.57 -7.86
C GLY A 134 0.14 -6.49 -7.97
N ILE A 135 -0.29 -5.33 -8.40
CA ILE A 135 -1.69 -5.02 -8.70
C ILE A 135 -1.86 -4.99 -10.22
N TYR A 136 -2.87 -5.69 -10.69
CA TYR A 136 -3.24 -5.75 -12.09
C TYR A 136 -4.70 -5.36 -12.28
N GLU A 137 -5.02 -4.85 -13.45
CA GLU A 137 -6.34 -4.40 -13.85
C GLU A 137 -6.73 -5.03 -15.18
N TYR A 138 -7.97 -5.47 -15.29
CA TYR A 138 -8.49 -6.02 -16.55
C TYR A 138 -8.67 -4.94 -17.61
N SER A 139 -8.33 -5.27 -18.84
CA SER A 139 -8.51 -4.43 -20.02
C SER A 139 -9.54 -5.06 -20.96
N ASP A 140 -10.74 -4.51 -21.02
CA ASP A 140 -11.81 -4.98 -21.90
C ASP A 140 -11.40 -4.96 -23.39
N ILE A 141 -10.55 -3.99 -23.77
CA ILE A 141 -10.09 -3.82 -25.15
C ILE A 141 -9.21 -5.01 -25.60
N GLN A 142 -8.38 -5.52 -24.69
CA GLN A 142 -7.39 -6.57 -25.01
C GLN A 142 -7.76 -7.93 -24.41
N GLY A 143 -8.73 -7.99 -23.53
CA GLY A 143 -9.21 -9.23 -22.92
C GLY A 143 -8.21 -9.87 -21.93
N ASP A 144 -7.31 -9.09 -21.36
CA ASP A 144 -6.24 -9.53 -20.46
C ASP A 144 -6.01 -8.55 -19.29
N TYR A 145 -5.13 -8.93 -18.36
CA TYR A 145 -4.76 -8.13 -17.21
C TYR A 145 -3.46 -7.40 -17.45
N LYS A 146 -3.45 -6.07 -17.30
CA LYS A 146 -2.26 -5.22 -17.39
C LYS A 146 -1.74 -4.87 -15.98
N PRO A 147 -0.43 -4.76 -15.78
CA PRO A 147 0.13 -4.30 -14.51
C PRO A 147 -0.23 -2.82 -14.27
N VAL A 148 -0.71 -2.52 -13.07
CA VAL A 148 -0.91 -1.15 -12.55
C VAL A 148 0.29 -0.75 -11.69
N LYS A 149 0.75 -1.68 -10.85
CA LYS A 149 1.91 -1.48 -9.98
C LYS A 149 2.56 -2.82 -9.65
N LEU A 150 3.87 -2.90 -9.85
CA LEU A 150 4.70 -4.04 -9.44
C LEU A 150 5.44 -3.70 -8.14
N PHE A 151 5.63 -4.71 -7.30
CA PHE A 151 6.27 -4.62 -5.98
C PHE A 151 7.43 -5.63 -5.83
N MET A 152 7.90 -6.18 -6.94
CA MET A 152 9.07 -7.04 -6.92
C MET A 152 10.34 -6.21 -6.68
N GLU A 153 11.23 -6.74 -5.88
CA GLU A 153 12.62 -6.29 -5.84
C GLU A 153 13.30 -6.72 -7.15
N ALA A 154 14.06 -5.80 -7.75
CA ALA A 154 14.80 -6.05 -8.98
C ALA A 154 16.03 -6.94 -8.69
#